data_6d50dbab08f590f7b0b3b901a9b5c5ad
#
_entry.id   6d50dbab08f590f7b0b3b901a9b5c5ad
#
_cell.length_a   1.000
_cell.length_b   1.000
_cell.length_c   1.000
_cell.angle_alpha   90.00
_cell.angle_beta   90.00
_cell.angle_gamma   90.00
#
_symmetry.space_group_name_H-M   'P 1'
#
loop_
_entity.id
_entity.type
_entity.pdbx_description
1 polymer ?
#
loop_
_entity_poly.entity_id
_entity_poly.type
_entity_poly.pdbx_seq_one_letter_code
_entity_poly.pdbx_strand_id
1 'polypeptide(L)'
;MEKLEKKNGMEKLMLETLMEQQREYFASGATLPVKVRMEALSRLEMALQKQEQILCKALHTDLGKSKTESVMCEIGLVQGEIRWMKQHLGRLCRPKHVRTPLAQFAAKSYQSPSPYGNVLIMSPWNYPVLLTLEPLVDAIAAGNTAVVKPSAYAPASANALKDLLEECFPPEYVTVVLGGREENQALLQEKFDKIFFTGSVAVGKQVMESAARHLTPVTLELGGKSPCIVEKSSKIRLAARRIVFGKFINCGSNLLCWIT
;
A
#
# COMPACT_ATOMS: atom_id res chain seq x y z
N MET A 1 -24.31 25.80 -6.92
CA MET A 1 -22.89 26.10 -7.14
C MET A 1 -22.21 26.49 -5.81
N GLU A 2 -22.64 27.55 -5.13
CA GLU A 2 -21.98 28.05 -3.90
C GLU A 2 -21.84 27.04 -2.74
N LYS A 3 -22.82 26.15 -2.52
CA LYS A 3 -22.70 25.07 -1.50
C LYS A 3 -21.67 24.01 -1.87
N LEU A 4 -21.48 23.72 -3.15
CA LEU A 4 -20.49 22.75 -3.65
C LEU A 4 -19.07 23.34 -3.53
N GLU A 5 -18.91 24.62 -3.89
CA GLU A 5 -17.65 25.34 -3.78
C GLU A 5 -17.19 25.49 -2.32
N LYS A 6 -18.12 25.77 -1.40
CA LYS A 6 -17.83 25.80 0.05
C LYS A 6 -17.46 24.44 0.61
N LYS A 7 -18.11 23.34 0.14
CA LYS A 7 -17.78 21.97 0.55
C LYS A 7 -16.38 21.60 0.07
N ASN A 8 -16.08 21.82 -1.21
CA ASN A 8 -14.76 21.54 -1.80
C ASN A 8 -13.63 22.36 -1.13
N GLY A 9 -13.91 23.62 -0.79
CA GLY A 9 -12.94 24.46 -0.07
C GLY A 9 -12.65 23.97 1.34
N MET A 10 -13.64 23.46 2.06
CA MET A 10 -13.47 22.91 3.41
C MET A 10 -12.74 21.58 3.39
N GLU A 11 -13.05 20.69 2.45
CA GLU A 11 -12.36 19.41 2.26
C GLU A 11 -10.88 19.61 1.89
N LYS A 12 -10.59 20.57 1.05
CA LYS A 12 -9.20 20.95 0.71
C LYS A 12 -8.43 21.46 1.92
N LEU A 13 -9.02 22.35 2.72
CA LEU A 13 -8.37 22.86 3.94
C LEU A 13 -8.11 21.76 4.96
N MET A 14 -9.03 20.79 5.10
CA MET A 14 -8.83 19.64 5.97
C MET A 14 -7.67 18.77 5.49
N LEU A 15 -7.53 18.56 4.18
CA LEU A 15 -6.43 17.79 3.60
C LEU A 15 -5.08 18.50 3.81
N GLU A 16 -5.00 19.80 3.55
CA GLU A 16 -3.80 20.60 3.78
C GLU A 16 -3.34 20.52 5.25
N THR A 17 -4.28 20.68 6.19
CA THR A 17 -4.01 20.58 7.63
C THR A 17 -3.49 19.18 8.01
N LEU A 18 -4.12 18.13 7.47
CA LEU A 18 -3.68 16.75 7.69
C LEU A 18 -2.24 16.51 7.18
N MET A 19 -1.94 17.01 5.98
CA MET A 19 -0.61 16.88 5.38
C MET A 19 0.45 17.60 6.21
N GLU A 20 0.11 18.75 6.78
CA GLU A 20 1.01 19.49 7.68
C GLU A 20 1.27 18.72 8.97
N GLN A 21 0.22 18.21 9.63
CA GLN A 21 0.34 17.38 10.84
C GLN A 21 1.21 16.13 10.60
N GLN A 22 1.06 15.45 9.47
CA GLN A 22 1.89 14.29 9.13
C GLN A 22 3.35 14.65 8.90
N ARG A 23 3.62 15.80 8.25
CA ARG A 23 4.99 16.30 8.07
C ARG A 23 5.65 16.67 9.40
N GLU A 24 4.91 17.35 10.28
CA GLU A 24 5.39 17.71 11.62
C GLU A 24 5.68 16.45 12.45
N TYR A 25 4.76 15.48 12.42
CA TYR A 25 4.96 14.21 13.13
C TYR A 25 6.19 13.45 12.62
N PHE A 26 6.39 13.39 11.31
CA PHE A 26 7.60 12.82 10.72
C PHE A 26 8.86 13.61 11.12
N ALA A 27 8.81 14.94 11.01
CA ALA A 27 9.94 15.83 11.36
C ALA A 27 10.34 15.75 12.83
N SER A 28 9.42 15.40 13.73
CA SER A 28 9.71 15.15 15.16
C SER A 28 10.61 13.93 15.39
N GLY A 29 10.78 13.07 14.38
CA GLY A 29 11.52 11.81 14.49
C GLY A 29 10.79 10.69 15.24
N ALA A 30 9.51 10.88 15.59
CA ALA A 30 8.72 9.92 16.37
C ALA A 30 8.64 8.53 15.70
N THR A 31 8.68 8.46 14.37
CA THR A 31 8.62 7.21 13.59
C THR A 31 9.98 6.51 13.44
N LEU A 32 11.10 7.16 13.76
CA LEU A 32 12.45 6.67 13.47
C LEU A 32 12.91 5.51 14.36
N PRO A 33 12.60 5.45 15.67
CA PRO A 33 13.06 4.35 16.52
C PRO A 33 12.51 3.00 16.07
N VAL A 34 13.37 2.00 15.91
CA VAL A 34 12.98 0.63 15.52
C VAL A 34 11.91 0.06 16.45
N LYS A 35 11.99 0.36 17.75
CA LYS A 35 11.00 -0.07 18.76
C LYS A 35 9.59 0.43 18.42
N VAL A 36 9.45 1.70 18.07
CA VAL A 36 8.15 2.32 17.71
C VAL A 36 7.55 1.63 16.48
N ARG A 37 8.37 1.36 15.46
CA ARG A 37 7.93 0.66 14.25
C ARG A 37 7.51 -0.78 14.55
N MET A 38 8.24 -1.49 15.40
CA MET A 38 7.89 -2.84 15.87
C MET A 38 6.56 -2.86 16.63
N GLU A 39 6.31 -1.88 17.48
CA GLU A 39 5.04 -1.71 18.21
C GLU A 39 3.89 -1.39 17.24
N ALA A 40 4.11 -0.52 16.26
CA ALA A 40 3.15 -0.19 15.22
C ALA A 40 2.74 -1.42 14.40
N LEU A 41 3.72 -2.21 13.92
CA LEU A 41 3.47 -3.46 13.21
C LEU A 41 2.74 -4.50 14.08
N SER A 42 3.06 -4.56 15.38
CA SER A 42 2.39 -5.48 16.30
C SER A 42 0.93 -5.07 16.56
N ARG A 43 0.63 -3.76 16.65
CA ARG A 43 -0.76 -3.28 16.75
C ARG A 43 -1.57 -3.64 15.51
N LEU A 44 -0.99 -3.45 14.31
CA LEU A 44 -1.63 -3.81 13.06
C LEU A 44 -1.89 -5.33 12.97
N GLU A 45 -0.92 -6.17 13.37
CA GLU A 45 -1.10 -7.62 13.40
C GLU A 45 -2.25 -8.06 14.32
N MET A 46 -2.33 -7.50 15.53
CA MET A 46 -3.40 -7.79 16.46
C MET A 46 -4.77 -7.33 15.96
N ALA A 47 -4.84 -6.14 15.35
CA ALA A 47 -6.08 -5.63 14.77
C ALA A 47 -6.55 -6.48 13.59
N LEU A 48 -5.64 -6.91 12.72
CA LEU A 48 -5.96 -7.84 11.62
C LEU A 48 -6.53 -9.17 12.12
N GLN A 49 -5.97 -9.72 13.18
CA GLN A 49 -6.49 -10.95 13.80
C GLN A 49 -7.87 -10.74 14.40
N LYS A 50 -8.06 -9.64 15.14
CA LYS A 50 -9.33 -9.28 15.79
C LYS A 50 -10.45 -9.02 14.77
N GLN A 51 -10.12 -8.36 13.66
CA GLN A 51 -11.08 -7.93 12.65
C GLN A 51 -11.15 -8.84 11.40
N GLU A 52 -10.52 -10.02 11.42
CA GLU A 52 -10.49 -10.96 10.28
C GLU A 52 -11.89 -11.23 9.71
N GLN A 53 -12.89 -11.45 10.57
CA GLN A 53 -14.25 -11.73 10.13
C GLN A 53 -14.92 -10.53 9.46
N ILE A 54 -14.64 -9.31 9.93
CA ILE A 54 -15.16 -8.06 9.36
C ILE A 54 -14.56 -7.87 7.96
N LEU A 55 -13.25 -8.04 7.83
CA LEU A 55 -12.55 -7.95 6.53
C LEU A 55 -13.04 -9.03 5.55
N CYS A 56 -13.20 -10.28 6.00
CA CYS A 56 -13.76 -11.35 5.14
C CYS A 56 -15.18 -11.01 4.66
N LYS A 57 -16.03 -10.45 5.54
CA LYS A 57 -17.40 -10.02 5.17
C LYS A 57 -17.36 -8.88 4.16
N ALA A 58 -16.49 -7.92 4.33
CA ALA A 58 -16.30 -6.80 3.41
C ALA A 58 -15.84 -7.28 2.02
N LEU A 59 -14.83 -8.16 1.97
CA LEU A 59 -14.34 -8.79 0.74
C LEU A 59 -15.42 -9.63 0.05
N HIS A 60 -16.28 -10.31 0.81
CA HIS A 60 -17.43 -11.01 0.24
C HIS A 60 -18.45 -10.05 -0.34
N THR A 61 -18.74 -8.96 0.35
CA THR A 61 -19.71 -7.94 -0.11
C THR A 61 -19.27 -7.29 -1.42
N ASP A 62 -17.99 -6.91 -1.53
CA ASP A 62 -17.49 -6.21 -2.73
C ASP A 62 -17.16 -7.15 -3.90
N LEU A 63 -16.63 -8.34 -3.60
CA LEU A 63 -15.99 -9.22 -4.60
C LEU A 63 -16.54 -10.65 -4.62
N GLY A 64 -17.48 -11.01 -3.73
CA GLY A 64 -17.97 -12.38 -3.62
C GLY A 64 -16.96 -13.41 -3.09
N LYS A 65 -15.82 -12.98 -2.56
CA LYS A 65 -14.77 -13.89 -2.07
C LYS A 65 -15.27 -14.75 -0.91
N SER A 66 -14.94 -16.04 -0.94
CA SER A 66 -15.14 -16.92 0.21
C SER A 66 -14.19 -16.54 1.36
N LYS A 67 -14.50 -16.95 2.60
CA LYS A 67 -13.60 -16.74 3.75
C LYS A 67 -12.21 -17.36 3.49
N THR A 68 -12.15 -18.57 2.93
CA THR A 68 -10.90 -19.25 2.61
C THR A 68 -10.06 -18.43 1.62
N GLU A 69 -10.69 -17.91 0.59
CA GLU A 69 -10.02 -17.10 -0.44
C GLU A 69 -9.56 -15.75 0.11
N SER A 70 -10.39 -15.11 0.94
CA SER A 70 -10.04 -13.85 1.62
C SER A 70 -8.80 -13.99 2.49
N VAL A 71 -8.70 -15.09 3.26
CA VAL A 71 -7.53 -15.36 4.11
C VAL A 71 -6.33 -15.78 3.26
N MET A 72 -6.51 -16.70 2.31
CA MET A 72 -5.42 -17.25 1.50
C MET A 72 -4.77 -16.20 0.59
N CYS A 73 -5.59 -15.34 -0.03
CA CYS A 73 -5.13 -14.42 -1.08
C CYS A 73 -4.86 -13.00 -0.59
N GLU A 74 -5.29 -12.64 0.63
CA GLU A 74 -5.12 -11.28 1.15
C GLU A 74 -4.67 -11.26 2.61
N ILE A 75 -5.55 -11.53 3.57
CA ILE A 75 -5.27 -11.31 5.00
C ILE A 75 -4.05 -12.10 5.48
N GLY A 76 -3.96 -13.38 5.10
CA GLY A 76 -2.85 -14.25 5.50
C GLY A 76 -1.51 -13.83 4.91
N LEU A 77 -1.51 -13.23 3.70
CA LEU A 77 -0.29 -12.71 3.07
C LEU A 77 0.21 -11.47 3.84
N VAL A 78 -0.68 -10.53 4.17
CA VAL A 78 -0.33 -9.36 4.99
C VAL A 78 0.21 -9.78 6.36
N GLN A 79 -0.42 -10.77 7.02
CA GLN A 79 0.08 -11.31 8.28
C GLN A 79 1.45 -11.97 8.14
N GLY A 80 1.70 -12.61 7.00
CA GLY A 80 3.01 -13.17 6.64
C GLY A 80 4.07 -12.08 6.52
N GLU A 81 3.77 -11.00 5.79
CA GLU A 81 4.66 -9.86 5.61
C GLU A 81 4.96 -9.15 6.93
N ILE A 82 3.96 -8.88 7.76
CA ILE A 82 4.18 -8.28 9.09
C ILE A 82 5.15 -9.13 9.93
N ARG A 83 4.95 -10.46 9.97
CA ARG A 83 5.82 -11.37 10.72
C ARG A 83 7.24 -11.37 10.18
N TRP A 84 7.39 -11.43 8.85
CA TRP A 84 8.69 -11.36 8.21
C TRP A 84 9.40 -10.04 8.51
N MET A 85 8.69 -8.93 8.38
CA MET A 85 9.21 -7.60 8.65
C MET A 85 9.67 -7.46 10.10
N LYS A 86 8.87 -7.90 11.07
CA LYS A 86 9.23 -7.89 12.50
C LYS A 86 10.51 -8.69 12.79
N GLN A 87 10.74 -9.82 12.11
CA GLN A 87 11.94 -10.62 12.28
C GLN A 87 13.19 -9.97 11.69
N HIS A 88 13.04 -9.14 10.65
CA HIS A 88 14.16 -8.62 9.87
C HIS A 88 14.44 -7.13 10.08
N LEU A 89 13.48 -6.37 10.63
CA LEU A 89 13.53 -4.91 10.73
C LEU A 89 14.81 -4.41 11.38
N GLY A 90 15.20 -5.00 12.50
CA GLY A 90 16.43 -4.62 13.20
C GLY A 90 17.70 -4.76 12.35
N ARG A 91 17.73 -5.74 11.43
CA ARG A 91 18.84 -5.92 10.48
C ARG A 91 18.75 -4.93 9.32
N LEU A 92 17.54 -4.72 8.81
CA LEU A 92 17.29 -3.84 7.66
C LEU A 92 17.63 -2.37 7.97
N CYS A 93 17.46 -1.94 9.22
CA CYS A 93 17.73 -0.58 9.66
C CYS A 93 19.21 -0.31 9.98
N ARG A 94 20.09 -1.33 9.96
CA ARG A 94 21.51 -1.14 10.31
C ARG A 94 22.28 -0.51 9.15
N PRO A 95 23.14 0.49 9.44
CA PRO A 95 24.11 0.96 8.47
C PRO A 95 25.03 -0.17 7.99
N LYS A 96 25.30 -0.21 6.69
CA LYS A 96 26.21 -1.18 6.06
C LYS A 96 27.51 -0.49 5.71
N HIS A 97 28.64 -1.00 6.21
CA HIS A 97 29.94 -0.52 5.78
C HIS A 97 30.17 -0.82 4.31
N VAL A 98 30.71 0.16 3.61
CA VAL A 98 31.13 0.05 2.20
C VAL A 98 32.60 0.44 2.08
N ARG A 99 33.23 0.02 0.98
CA ARG A 99 34.64 0.31 0.73
C ARG A 99 34.87 1.82 0.61
N THR A 100 35.77 2.33 1.45
CA THR A 100 36.22 3.72 1.35
C THR A 100 37.29 3.85 0.26
N PRO A 101 37.21 4.82 -0.66
CA PRO A 101 38.25 5.09 -1.64
C PRO A 101 39.60 5.37 -0.97
N LEU A 102 40.71 4.92 -1.56
CA LEU A 102 42.05 5.07 -1.00
C LEU A 102 42.43 6.55 -0.77
N ALA A 103 41.95 7.45 -1.60
CA ALA A 103 42.14 8.89 -1.46
C ALA A 103 41.55 9.47 -0.15
N GLN A 104 40.67 8.71 0.53
CA GLN A 104 40.02 9.07 1.79
C GLN A 104 40.37 8.06 2.88
N PHE A 105 41.57 7.53 2.90
CA PHE A 105 42.02 6.39 3.73
C PHE A 105 41.76 6.53 5.22
N ALA A 106 41.64 7.74 5.75
CA ALA A 106 41.36 8.01 7.18
C ALA A 106 39.85 8.00 7.51
N ALA A 107 38.98 7.95 6.47
CA ALA A 107 37.51 7.96 6.62
C ALA A 107 36.93 6.55 6.69
N LYS A 108 35.68 6.45 7.19
CA LYS A 108 34.85 5.24 7.13
C LYS A 108 33.59 5.56 6.32
N SER A 109 33.30 4.75 5.31
CA SER A 109 32.11 4.91 4.47
C SER A 109 31.05 3.86 4.80
N TYR A 110 29.79 4.27 4.84
CA TYR A 110 28.65 3.37 5.06
C TYR A 110 27.40 3.86 4.35
N GLN A 111 26.49 2.94 4.06
CA GLN A 111 25.13 3.22 3.62
C GLN A 111 24.20 3.13 4.82
N SER A 112 23.45 4.18 5.11
CA SER A 112 22.43 4.22 6.14
C SER A 112 21.03 4.25 5.50
N PRO A 113 20.13 3.31 5.84
CA PRO A 113 18.73 3.41 5.44
C PRO A 113 18.09 4.66 6.03
N SER A 114 17.29 5.36 5.24
CA SER A 114 16.52 6.53 5.66
C SER A 114 15.11 6.43 5.10
N PRO A 115 14.07 6.79 5.88
CA PRO A 115 12.71 6.90 5.35
C PRO A 115 12.62 8.02 4.32
N TYR A 116 11.62 7.93 3.45
CA TYR A 116 11.29 9.00 2.51
C TYR A 116 10.68 10.21 3.22
N GLY A 117 9.70 9.98 4.08
CA GLY A 117 8.91 11.02 4.72
C GLY A 117 7.43 10.68 4.74
N ASN A 118 6.61 11.51 4.12
CA ASN A 118 5.17 11.29 3.97
C ASN A 118 4.90 10.52 2.67
N VAL A 119 4.25 9.36 2.77
CA VAL A 119 4.01 8.43 1.66
C VAL A 119 2.52 8.38 1.31
N LEU A 120 2.18 8.48 0.02
CA LEU A 120 0.84 8.19 -0.49
C LEU A 120 0.78 6.75 -1.01
N ILE A 121 -0.20 5.97 -0.54
CA ILE A 121 -0.49 4.62 -1.01
C ILE A 121 -1.87 4.61 -1.65
N MET A 122 -1.94 4.42 -2.97
CA MET A 122 -3.19 4.32 -3.73
C MET A 122 -3.38 2.89 -4.21
N SER A 123 -4.41 2.22 -3.71
CA SER A 123 -4.62 0.80 -3.94
C SER A 123 -5.84 0.50 -4.82
N PRO A 124 -5.84 -0.64 -5.53
CA PRO A 124 -6.90 -1.05 -6.44
C PRO A 124 -8.04 -1.77 -5.71
N TRP A 125 -9.06 -2.17 -6.47
CA TRP A 125 -10.27 -2.82 -5.97
C TRP A 125 -10.18 -4.35 -5.93
N ASN A 126 -9.26 -4.98 -6.68
CA ASN A 126 -9.26 -6.43 -6.89
C ASN A 126 -8.62 -7.24 -5.74
N TYR A 127 -7.65 -6.65 -5.05
CA TYR A 127 -7.05 -7.16 -3.81
C TYR A 127 -7.01 -6.00 -2.79
N PRO A 128 -8.19 -5.51 -2.34
CA PRO A 128 -8.26 -4.25 -1.60
C PRO A 128 -7.54 -4.29 -0.26
N VAL A 129 -7.53 -5.43 0.43
CA VAL A 129 -6.84 -5.58 1.73
C VAL A 129 -5.34 -5.76 1.53
N LEU A 130 -4.93 -6.71 0.67
CA LEU A 130 -3.52 -7.01 0.43
C LEU A 130 -2.77 -5.79 -0.11
N LEU A 131 -3.24 -5.25 -1.24
CA LEU A 131 -2.53 -4.18 -1.96
C LEU A 131 -2.65 -2.80 -1.28
N THR A 132 -3.42 -2.71 -0.19
CA THR A 132 -3.42 -1.55 0.71
C THR A 132 -2.45 -1.75 1.86
N LEU A 133 -2.51 -2.89 2.53
CA LEU A 133 -1.79 -3.09 3.78
C LEU A 133 -0.35 -3.54 3.60
N GLU A 134 -0.01 -4.28 2.54
CA GLU A 134 1.37 -4.72 2.29
C GLU A 134 2.31 -3.51 2.08
N PRO A 135 2.03 -2.55 1.16
CA PRO A 135 2.86 -1.36 1.06
C PRO A 135 2.82 -0.47 2.31
N LEU A 136 1.72 -0.50 3.09
CA LEU A 136 1.66 0.22 4.36
C LEU A 136 2.58 -0.40 5.41
N VAL A 137 2.65 -1.74 5.50
CA VAL A 137 3.59 -2.45 6.38
C VAL A 137 5.03 -2.02 6.07
N ASP A 138 5.39 -1.96 4.79
CA ASP A 138 6.71 -1.52 4.35
C ASP A 138 6.98 -0.05 4.67
N ALA A 139 5.98 0.82 4.46
CA ALA A 139 6.09 2.24 4.78
C ALA A 139 6.31 2.47 6.28
N ILE A 140 5.55 1.80 7.16
CA ILE A 140 5.70 1.84 8.61
C ILE A 140 7.07 1.27 9.03
N ALA A 141 7.46 0.13 8.48
CA ALA A 141 8.74 -0.51 8.77
C ALA A 141 9.93 0.37 8.38
N ALA A 142 9.83 1.10 7.28
CA ALA A 142 10.84 2.07 6.87
C ALA A 142 10.88 3.33 7.75
N GLY A 143 9.81 3.63 8.50
CA GLY A 143 9.71 4.80 9.39
C GLY A 143 9.04 6.01 8.76
N ASN A 144 8.18 5.80 7.76
CA ASN A 144 7.41 6.85 7.11
C ASN A 144 6.08 7.12 7.83
N THR A 145 5.50 8.29 7.59
CA THR A 145 4.06 8.54 7.76
C THR A 145 3.33 8.18 6.46
N ALA A 146 2.04 7.88 6.52
CA ALA A 146 1.32 7.42 5.35
C ALA A 146 -0.10 7.97 5.23
N VAL A 147 -0.46 8.37 4.01
CA VAL A 147 -1.84 8.57 3.58
C VAL A 147 -2.23 7.37 2.71
N VAL A 148 -3.31 6.72 3.07
CA VAL A 148 -3.83 5.53 2.38
C VAL A 148 -5.11 5.88 1.66
N LYS A 149 -5.17 5.59 0.36
CA LYS A 149 -6.32 5.87 -0.50
C LYS A 149 -6.83 4.56 -1.14
N PRO A 150 -7.70 3.81 -0.45
CA PRO A 150 -8.32 2.62 -1.02
C PRO A 150 -9.23 2.96 -2.20
N SER A 151 -9.46 1.98 -3.07
CA SER A 151 -10.34 2.15 -4.22
C SER A 151 -11.81 2.37 -3.81
N ALA A 152 -12.48 3.33 -4.44
CA ALA A 152 -13.91 3.54 -4.31
C ALA A 152 -14.77 2.42 -4.93
N TYR A 153 -14.16 1.56 -5.76
CA TYR A 153 -14.85 0.41 -6.37
C TYR A 153 -14.95 -0.82 -5.45
N ALA A 154 -14.34 -0.76 -4.26
CA ALA A 154 -14.51 -1.74 -3.19
C ALA A 154 -14.89 -1.03 -1.87
N PRO A 155 -16.11 -0.46 -1.80
CA PRO A 155 -16.49 0.45 -0.71
C PRO A 155 -16.60 -0.24 0.66
N ALA A 156 -17.06 -1.48 0.73
CA ALA A 156 -17.15 -2.20 2.00
C ALA A 156 -15.74 -2.48 2.56
N SER A 157 -14.82 -2.92 1.69
CA SER A 157 -13.42 -3.15 2.05
C SER A 157 -12.70 -1.85 2.42
N ALA A 158 -12.97 -0.75 1.68
CA ALA A 158 -12.39 0.56 1.97
C ALA A 158 -12.81 1.09 3.35
N ASN A 159 -14.09 0.95 3.73
CA ASN A 159 -14.58 1.33 5.05
C ASN A 159 -13.99 0.43 6.15
N ALA A 160 -13.97 -0.88 5.95
CA ALA A 160 -13.38 -1.81 6.92
C ALA A 160 -11.88 -1.55 7.14
N LEU A 161 -11.14 -1.18 6.10
CA LEU A 161 -9.73 -0.77 6.19
C LEU A 161 -9.57 0.54 6.94
N LYS A 162 -10.47 1.52 6.72
CA LYS A 162 -10.47 2.78 7.45
C LYS A 162 -10.66 2.52 8.94
N ASP A 163 -11.72 1.80 9.32
CA ASP A 163 -12.01 1.50 10.73
C ASP A 163 -10.85 0.76 11.41
N LEU A 164 -10.23 -0.21 10.72
CA LEU A 164 -9.08 -0.94 11.20
C LEU A 164 -7.87 -0.04 11.44
N LEU A 165 -7.56 0.83 10.48
CA LEU A 165 -6.36 1.69 10.57
C LEU A 165 -6.53 2.84 11.56
N GLU A 166 -7.74 3.40 11.71
CA GLU A 166 -8.07 4.41 12.72
C GLU A 166 -8.03 3.82 14.16
N GLU A 167 -8.34 2.52 14.32
CA GLU A 167 -8.11 1.84 15.62
C GLU A 167 -6.61 1.68 15.94
N CYS A 168 -5.77 1.51 14.90
CA CYS A 168 -4.34 1.25 15.08
C CYS A 168 -3.48 2.50 15.25
N PHE A 169 -3.82 3.58 14.54
CA PHE A 169 -2.91 4.70 14.35
C PHE A 169 -3.60 6.03 14.50
N PRO A 170 -2.93 7.03 15.09
CA PRO A 170 -3.40 8.40 15.04
C PRO A 170 -3.25 8.98 13.62
N PRO A 171 -4.08 9.97 13.22
CA PRO A 171 -4.13 10.47 11.85
C PRO A 171 -2.82 11.11 11.36
N GLU A 172 -2.03 11.68 12.27
CA GLU A 172 -0.70 12.23 11.97
C GLU A 172 0.33 11.14 11.61
N TYR A 173 0.05 9.86 11.93
CA TYR A 173 0.92 8.75 11.57
C TYR A 173 0.41 8.01 10.33
N VAL A 174 -0.84 7.54 10.36
CA VAL A 174 -1.50 6.88 9.22
C VAL A 174 -2.93 7.37 9.12
N THR A 175 -3.30 7.87 7.95
CA THR A 175 -4.66 8.33 7.67
C THR A 175 -5.22 7.64 6.44
N VAL A 176 -6.53 7.35 6.46
CA VAL A 176 -7.27 6.80 5.32
C VAL A 176 -8.18 7.88 4.73
N VAL A 177 -7.99 8.18 3.46
CA VAL A 177 -8.86 9.06 2.69
C VAL A 177 -9.78 8.22 1.81
N LEU A 178 -11.08 8.21 2.11
CA LEU A 178 -12.09 7.58 1.27
C LEU A 178 -12.52 8.53 0.14
N GLY A 179 -13.12 7.98 -0.89
CA GLY A 179 -13.69 8.75 -2.00
C GLY A 179 -13.23 8.27 -3.36
N GLY A 180 -13.57 9.00 -4.41
CA GLY A 180 -13.41 8.62 -5.78
C GLY A 180 -12.36 9.43 -6.54
N ARG A 181 -12.77 9.90 -7.72
CA ARG A 181 -11.87 10.62 -8.64
C ARG A 181 -11.46 12.00 -8.10
N GLU A 182 -12.36 12.70 -7.42
CA GLU A 182 -12.13 14.05 -6.90
C GLU A 182 -11.06 14.01 -5.81
N GLU A 183 -11.18 13.07 -4.86
CA GLU A 183 -10.22 12.89 -3.78
C GLU A 183 -8.87 12.38 -4.31
N ASN A 184 -8.87 11.51 -5.33
CA ASN A 184 -7.63 11.10 -5.99
C ASN A 184 -6.91 12.31 -6.61
N GLN A 185 -7.63 13.20 -7.28
CA GLN A 185 -7.07 14.40 -7.88
C GLN A 185 -6.56 15.37 -6.80
N ALA A 186 -7.33 15.58 -5.72
CA ALA A 186 -6.92 16.43 -4.61
C ALA A 186 -5.61 15.93 -3.98
N LEU A 187 -5.51 14.63 -3.66
CA LEU A 187 -4.30 14.03 -3.11
C LEU A 187 -3.10 14.16 -4.06
N LEU A 188 -3.31 14.02 -5.37
CA LEU A 188 -2.23 14.14 -6.36
C LEU A 188 -1.78 15.58 -6.62
N GLN A 189 -2.46 16.59 -6.09
CA GLN A 189 -1.96 17.97 -6.07
C GLN A 189 -1.05 18.23 -4.87
N GLU A 190 -1.16 17.43 -3.81
CA GLU A 190 -0.33 17.54 -2.63
C GLU A 190 1.09 17.03 -2.87
N LYS A 191 2.05 17.59 -2.13
CA LYS A 191 3.43 17.10 -2.14
C LYS A 191 3.58 15.91 -1.20
N PHE A 192 3.93 14.77 -1.76
CA PHE A 192 4.39 13.58 -1.04
C PHE A 192 5.87 13.34 -1.29
N ASP A 193 6.53 12.61 -0.38
CA ASP A 193 7.94 12.24 -0.52
C ASP A 193 8.10 10.90 -1.25
N LYS A 194 7.01 10.11 -1.35
CA LYS A 194 6.91 8.87 -2.15
C LYS A 194 5.46 8.60 -2.49
N ILE A 195 5.18 8.11 -3.70
CA ILE A 195 3.87 7.59 -4.07
C ILE A 195 4.01 6.12 -4.47
N PHE A 196 3.19 5.26 -3.87
CA PHE A 196 2.99 3.88 -4.28
C PHE A 196 1.59 3.75 -4.87
N PHE A 197 1.50 3.36 -6.12
CA PHE A 197 0.24 3.24 -6.85
C PHE A 197 0.12 1.86 -7.48
N THR A 198 -1.01 1.20 -7.25
CA THR A 198 -1.38 -0.03 -7.95
C THR A 198 -2.70 0.19 -8.69
N GLY A 199 -2.70 -0.08 -10.00
CA GLY A 199 -3.91 0.11 -10.81
C GLY A 199 -3.68 0.07 -12.32
N SER A 200 -4.50 0.83 -13.08
CA SER A 200 -4.41 0.85 -14.53
C SER A 200 -3.23 1.69 -15.04
N VAL A 201 -2.70 1.32 -16.21
CA VAL A 201 -1.64 2.09 -16.90
C VAL A 201 -2.05 3.55 -17.14
N ALA A 202 -3.32 3.79 -17.48
CA ALA A 202 -3.81 5.15 -17.74
C ALA A 202 -3.74 6.03 -16.50
N VAL A 203 -4.17 5.53 -15.34
CA VAL A 203 -4.08 6.27 -14.06
C VAL A 203 -2.64 6.35 -13.58
N GLY A 204 -1.83 5.31 -13.77
CA GLY A 204 -0.39 5.33 -13.43
C GLY A 204 0.38 6.45 -14.14
N LYS A 205 0.05 6.74 -15.41
CA LYS A 205 0.60 7.89 -16.14
C LYS A 205 0.21 9.23 -15.48
N GLN A 206 -1.04 9.40 -15.07
CA GLN A 206 -1.52 10.61 -14.37
C GLN A 206 -0.82 10.79 -13.02
N VAL A 207 -0.63 9.69 -12.27
CA VAL A 207 0.13 9.70 -11.01
C VAL A 207 1.57 10.17 -11.27
N MET A 208 2.23 9.64 -12.29
CA MET A 208 3.59 10.01 -12.64
C MET A 208 3.71 11.48 -13.07
N GLU A 209 2.76 11.98 -13.88
CA GLU A 209 2.70 13.39 -14.29
C GLU A 209 2.53 14.34 -13.09
N SER A 210 1.65 13.98 -12.15
CA SER A 210 1.43 14.78 -10.94
C SER A 210 2.66 14.75 -10.02
N ALA A 211 3.26 13.59 -9.81
CA ALA A 211 4.45 13.41 -9.01
C ALA A 211 5.67 14.19 -9.54
N ALA A 212 5.79 14.30 -10.87
CA ALA A 212 6.89 15.03 -11.52
C ALA A 212 6.93 16.51 -11.12
N ARG A 213 5.80 17.14 -10.79
CA ARG A 213 5.73 18.54 -10.34
C ARG A 213 6.52 18.81 -9.07
N HIS A 214 6.62 17.79 -8.21
CA HIS A 214 7.29 17.84 -6.92
C HIS A 214 8.58 17.01 -6.89
N LEU A 215 8.99 16.42 -8.03
CA LEU A 215 10.09 15.45 -8.13
C LEU A 215 9.89 14.25 -7.17
N THR A 216 8.64 13.90 -6.90
CA THR A 216 8.29 12.78 -6.01
C THR A 216 8.59 11.44 -6.70
N PRO A 217 9.42 10.57 -6.11
CA PRO A 217 9.64 9.23 -6.64
C PRO A 217 8.35 8.40 -6.56
N VAL A 218 8.07 7.64 -7.63
CA VAL A 218 6.89 6.77 -7.71
C VAL A 218 7.28 5.31 -7.82
N THR A 219 6.45 4.43 -7.26
CA THR A 219 6.41 2.99 -7.58
C THR A 219 5.06 2.71 -8.19
N LEU A 220 5.06 2.16 -9.40
CA LEU A 220 3.84 1.89 -10.16
C LEU A 220 3.72 0.38 -10.40
N GLU A 221 2.71 -0.23 -9.79
CA GLU A 221 2.30 -1.61 -10.04
C GLU A 221 1.11 -1.59 -10.98
N LEU A 222 1.32 -1.98 -12.23
CA LEU A 222 0.35 -1.76 -13.30
C LEU A 222 -0.11 -3.08 -13.90
N GLY A 223 -1.22 -3.02 -14.62
CA GLY A 223 -1.74 -4.14 -15.36
C GLY A 223 -0.81 -4.62 -16.47
N GLY A 224 -0.90 -5.89 -16.79
CA GLY A 224 -0.14 -6.54 -17.85
C GLY A 224 -1.01 -7.47 -18.68
N LYS A 225 -0.41 -8.00 -19.74
CA LYS A 225 -0.99 -9.07 -20.56
C LYS A 225 -0.07 -10.28 -20.41
N SER A 226 -0.42 -11.17 -19.47
CA SER A 226 0.38 -12.38 -19.19
C SER A 226 -0.11 -13.54 -20.06
N PRO A 227 0.45 -13.78 -21.26
CA PRO A 227 0.00 -14.84 -22.16
C PRO A 227 0.27 -16.20 -21.55
N CYS A 228 -0.70 -17.12 -21.67
CA CYS A 228 -0.55 -18.51 -21.28
C CYS A 228 -0.42 -19.39 -22.54
N ILE A 229 0.77 -19.89 -22.82
CA ILE A 229 1.05 -20.74 -23.97
C ILE A 229 1.06 -22.18 -23.53
N VAL A 230 0.17 -23.00 -24.14
CA VAL A 230 0.11 -24.46 -23.91
C VAL A 230 0.67 -25.16 -25.12
N GLU A 231 1.86 -25.75 -24.96
CA GLU A 231 2.55 -26.46 -26.03
C GLU A 231 1.97 -27.88 -26.25
N LYS A 232 2.08 -28.42 -27.47
CA LYS A 232 1.55 -29.73 -27.87
C LYS A 232 2.06 -30.90 -26.99
N SER A 233 3.27 -30.81 -26.46
CA SER A 233 3.88 -31.83 -25.55
C SER A 233 3.31 -31.75 -24.13
N SER A 234 2.54 -30.74 -23.79
CA SER A 234 2.03 -30.52 -22.43
C SER A 234 1.00 -31.55 -22.02
N LYS A 235 0.91 -31.84 -20.72
CA LYS A 235 -0.18 -32.66 -20.14
C LYS A 235 -1.47 -31.82 -20.11
N ILE A 236 -2.26 -31.86 -21.18
CA ILE A 236 -3.42 -30.97 -21.43
C ILE A 236 -4.40 -30.93 -20.24
N ARG A 237 -4.77 -32.10 -19.65
CA ARG A 237 -5.67 -32.11 -18.48
C ARG A 237 -5.10 -31.38 -17.27
N LEU A 238 -3.80 -31.46 -17.03
CA LEU A 238 -3.14 -30.74 -15.94
C LEU A 238 -3.05 -29.25 -16.24
N ALA A 239 -2.69 -28.89 -17.47
CA ALA A 239 -2.65 -27.50 -17.94
C ALA A 239 -4.03 -26.85 -17.78
N ALA A 240 -5.10 -27.49 -18.27
CA ALA A 240 -6.47 -26.99 -18.14
C ALA A 240 -6.87 -26.75 -16.68
N ARG A 241 -6.60 -27.69 -15.77
CA ARG A 241 -6.89 -27.51 -14.32
C ARG A 241 -6.15 -26.32 -13.72
N ARG A 242 -4.87 -26.16 -14.04
CA ARG A 242 -4.06 -25.03 -13.53
C ARG A 242 -4.52 -23.70 -14.09
N ILE A 243 -4.86 -23.65 -15.38
CA ILE A 243 -5.38 -22.44 -16.03
C ILE A 243 -6.73 -22.06 -15.42
N VAL A 244 -7.65 -23.00 -15.25
CA VAL A 244 -8.94 -22.76 -14.60
C VAL A 244 -8.75 -22.24 -13.19
N PHE A 245 -7.91 -22.89 -12.37
CA PHE A 245 -7.62 -22.43 -11.02
C PHE A 245 -7.06 -21.01 -11.02
N GLY A 246 -6.00 -20.74 -11.78
CA GLY A 246 -5.38 -19.41 -11.85
C GLY A 246 -6.32 -18.33 -12.40
N LYS A 247 -7.23 -18.72 -13.33
CA LYS A 247 -8.18 -17.77 -13.93
C LYS A 247 -9.34 -17.41 -13.01
N PHE A 248 -9.84 -18.38 -12.23
CA PHE A 248 -11.02 -18.17 -11.39
C PHE A 248 -10.69 -17.76 -9.95
N ILE A 249 -9.43 -17.93 -9.49
CA ILE A 249 -9.02 -17.39 -8.20
C ILE A 249 -9.23 -15.88 -8.15
N ASN A 250 -9.56 -15.35 -6.99
CA ASN A 250 -9.85 -13.94 -6.77
C ASN A 250 -11.01 -13.43 -7.64
N CYS A 251 -12.05 -14.24 -7.78
CA CYS A 251 -13.23 -13.94 -8.61
C CYS A 251 -12.90 -13.56 -10.06
N GLY A 252 -11.80 -14.11 -10.59
CA GLY A 252 -11.33 -13.84 -11.95
C GLY A 252 -10.62 -12.49 -12.13
N SER A 253 -10.41 -11.73 -11.08
CA SER A 253 -9.74 -10.42 -11.13
C SER A 253 -8.21 -10.49 -10.93
N ASN A 254 -7.62 -11.65 -11.20
CA ASN A 254 -6.18 -11.87 -11.11
C ASN A 254 -5.48 -11.56 -12.43
N LEU A 255 -4.44 -10.73 -12.42
CA LEU A 255 -3.65 -10.34 -13.59
C LEU A 255 -2.76 -11.47 -14.14
N LEU A 256 -2.50 -12.52 -13.37
CA LEU A 256 -1.54 -13.57 -13.72
C LEU A 256 -2.04 -14.58 -14.77
N CYS A 257 -3.28 -14.47 -15.24
CA CYS A 257 -3.85 -15.42 -16.20
C CYS A 257 -4.77 -14.74 -17.23
N TRP A 258 -4.18 -14.08 -18.21
CA TRP A 258 -4.91 -13.76 -19.44
C TRP A 258 -4.74 -14.91 -20.43
N ILE A 259 -5.85 -15.57 -20.77
CA ILE A 259 -5.91 -16.47 -21.94
C ILE A 259 -6.37 -15.58 -23.10
N THR A 260 -5.51 -15.33 -24.04
CA THR A 260 -5.87 -14.84 -25.37
C THR A 260 -6.06 -16.01 -26.31
#